data_aaa9cb352394516997c417f378141ce1
#
_entry.id   aaa9cb352394516997c417f378141ce1
#
_cell.length_a   1.000
_cell.length_b   1.000
_cell.length_c   1.000
_cell.angle_alpha   90.00
_cell.angle_beta   90.00
_cell.angle_gamma   90.00
#
_symmetry.space_group_name_H-M   'P 1'
#
loop_
_entity.id
_entity.type
_entity.pdbx_description
1 polymer ?
#
loop_
_entity_poly.entity_id
_entity_poly.type
_entity_poly.pdbx_seq_one_letter_code
_entity_poly.pdbx_strand_id
1 'polypeptide(L)'
;MEELKYHYKYPHPSVTTDCVIFGFDGTRLNVLLVERGVEPFKGSWAFPGGFVKMDESCEDGARRELKEETGLEDAVVEQFHTFSDPKRDPRERVITIAYYALVRLQYVCGGDDAVSAQWFPIDEVPQLAF
;
A
#
# COMPACT_ATOMS: atom_id res chain seq x y z
N MET A 1 14.44 4.26 21.92
CA MET A 1 13.53 3.11 21.82
C MET A 1 12.16 3.54 22.31
N GLU A 2 11.15 3.27 21.51
CA GLU A 2 9.79 3.64 21.87
C GLU A 2 9.24 2.72 22.97
N GLU A 3 8.48 3.31 23.86
CA GLU A 3 7.77 2.58 24.89
C GLU A 3 6.55 1.87 24.29
N LEU A 4 6.30 0.63 24.69
CA LEU A 4 5.13 -0.12 24.24
C LEU A 4 3.87 0.46 24.86
N LYS A 5 2.93 0.87 23.97
CA LYS A 5 1.65 1.47 24.39
C LYS A 5 0.52 0.46 24.54
N TYR A 6 0.64 -0.69 23.85
CA TYR A 6 -0.45 -1.66 23.74
C TYR A 6 0.03 -3.00 24.24
N HIS A 7 -0.76 -3.60 25.13
CA HIS A 7 -0.51 -4.92 25.70
C HIS A 7 -1.78 -5.75 25.60
N TYR A 8 -1.64 -6.95 25.04
CA TYR A 8 -2.79 -7.80 24.76
C TYR A 8 -2.68 -9.15 25.47
N LYS A 9 -3.81 -9.66 25.91
CA LYS A 9 -3.87 -10.97 26.56
C LYS A 9 -3.55 -12.10 25.59
N TYR A 10 -3.98 -11.94 24.34
CA TYR A 10 -3.78 -12.96 23.31
C TYR A 10 -3.01 -12.38 22.14
N PRO A 11 -2.15 -13.21 21.50
CA PRO A 11 -1.50 -12.78 20.24
C PRO A 11 -2.54 -12.50 19.17
N HIS A 12 -2.28 -11.49 18.35
CA HIS A 12 -3.13 -11.21 17.20
C HIS A 12 -2.32 -10.56 16.08
N PRO A 13 -2.79 -10.67 14.84
CA PRO A 13 -2.06 -10.15 13.70
C PRO A 13 -2.14 -8.63 13.61
N SER A 14 -1.15 -8.06 12.91
CA SER A 14 -1.25 -6.69 12.44
C SER A 14 -2.09 -6.65 11.17
N VAL A 15 -2.69 -5.50 10.89
CA VAL A 15 -3.50 -5.29 9.69
C VAL A 15 -2.88 -4.20 8.85
N THR A 16 -2.67 -4.50 7.56
CA THR A 16 -2.18 -3.53 6.57
C THR A 16 -3.20 -3.37 5.46
N THR A 17 -3.06 -2.30 4.69
CA THR A 17 -3.83 -2.08 3.46
C THR A 17 -2.87 -1.92 2.30
N ASP A 18 -3.31 -2.38 1.12
CA ASP A 18 -2.65 -2.14 -0.16
C ASP A 18 -3.65 -1.54 -1.12
N CYS A 19 -3.19 -0.58 -1.93
CA CYS A 19 -4.00 0.05 -2.96
C CYS A 19 -3.49 -0.31 -4.34
N VAL A 20 -4.30 -1.01 -5.11
CA VAL A 20 -4.02 -1.32 -6.51
C VAL A 20 -4.70 -0.25 -7.35
N ILE A 21 -3.97 0.77 -7.73
CA ILE A 21 -4.51 1.94 -8.44
C ILE A 21 -4.14 1.84 -9.91
N PHE A 22 -5.16 1.75 -10.76
CA PHE A 22 -5.00 1.73 -12.20
C PHE A 22 -5.19 3.13 -12.75
N GLY A 23 -4.27 3.56 -13.60
CA GLY A 23 -4.33 4.85 -14.27
C GLY A 23 -4.38 4.66 -15.77
N PHE A 24 -5.37 5.27 -16.41
CA PHE A 24 -5.54 5.21 -17.86
C PHE A 24 -5.13 6.53 -18.49
N ASP A 25 -4.23 6.47 -19.47
CA ASP A 25 -3.69 7.66 -20.15
C ASP A 25 -4.40 7.97 -21.47
N GLY A 26 -5.48 7.23 -21.79
CA GLY A 26 -6.20 7.33 -23.05
C GLY A 26 -5.83 6.23 -24.04
N THR A 27 -4.73 5.53 -23.80
CA THR A 27 -4.21 4.47 -24.68
C THR A 27 -3.84 3.22 -23.90
N ARG A 28 -3.12 3.38 -22.79
CA ARG A 28 -2.59 2.27 -21.99
C ARG A 28 -3.08 2.32 -20.56
N LEU A 29 -3.25 1.14 -19.99
CA LEU A 29 -3.53 0.98 -18.57
C LEU A 29 -2.21 0.87 -17.81
N ASN A 30 -2.09 1.63 -16.74
CA ASN A 30 -0.90 1.66 -15.88
C ASN A 30 -1.29 1.33 -14.46
N VAL A 31 -0.33 0.89 -13.66
CA VAL A 31 -0.52 0.66 -12.22
C VAL A 31 0.46 1.51 -11.44
N LEU A 32 -0.01 2.03 -10.30
CA LEU A 32 0.77 2.90 -9.44
C LEU A 32 1.56 2.06 -8.45
N LEU A 33 2.89 2.24 -8.44
CA LEU A 33 3.77 1.58 -7.49
C LEU A 33 4.65 2.60 -6.79
N VAL A 34 5.12 2.23 -5.60
CA VAL A 34 6.05 3.04 -4.83
C VAL A 34 7.34 2.26 -4.61
N GLU A 35 8.45 2.96 -4.58
CA GLU A 35 9.74 2.39 -4.24
C GLU A 35 9.93 2.46 -2.73
N ARG A 36 10.19 1.32 -2.11
CA ARG A 36 10.36 1.25 -0.67
C ARG A 36 11.63 1.96 -0.23
N GLY A 37 11.51 2.85 0.75
CA GLY A 37 12.65 3.55 1.35
C GLY A 37 13.15 2.90 2.64
N VAL A 38 12.49 1.81 3.10
CA VAL A 38 12.80 1.16 4.37
C VAL A 38 12.84 -0.36 4.20
N GLU A 39 13.55 -1.02 5.11
CA GLU A 39 13.54 -2.48 5.16
C GLU A 39 12.22 -2.99 5.74
N PRO A 40 11.75 -4.19 5.40
CA PRO A 40 12.38 -5.13 4.46
C PRO A 40 12.18 -4.71 3.00
N PHE A 41 13.03 -5.22 2.13
CA PHE A 41 12.96 -5.00 0.68
C PHE A 41 13.16 -3.53 0.25
N LYS A 42 14.02 -2.80 0.97
CA LYS A 42 14.39 -1.44 0.59
C LYS A 42 14.87 -1.39 -0.86
N GLY A 43 14.35 -0.43 -1.63
CA GLY A 43 14.66 -0.28 -3.04
C GLY A 43 13.75 -1.08 -3.97
N SER A 44 12.95 -2.00 -3.46
CA SER A 44 11.97 -2.75 -4.25
C SER A 44 10.68 -1.96 -4.41
N TRP A 45 9.90 -2.34 -5.41
CA TRP A 45 8.62 -1.71 -5.70
C TRP A 45 7.47 -2.46 -5.02
N ALA A 46 6.46 -1.73 -4.60
CA ALA A 46 5.29 -2.28 -3.91
C ALA A 46 4.06 -1.45 -4.21
N PHE A 47 2.88 -1.98 -3.93
CA PHE A 47 1.66 -1.19 -3.93
C PHE A 47 1.70 -0.17 -2.79
N PRO A 48 1.15 1.04 -2.99
CA PRO A 48 0.98 1.98 -1.88
C PRO A 48 0.16 1.35 -0.76
N GLY A 49 0.59 1.54 0.48
CA GLY A 49 -0.12 0.97 1.62
C GLY A 49 0.71 1.00 2.88
N GLY A 50 0.16 0.48 3.94
CA GLY A 50 0.85 0.44 5.22
C GLY A 50 -0.05 -0.06 6.34
N PHE A 51 0.43 0.06 7.57
CA PHE A 51 -0.28 -0.42 8.75
C PHE A 51 -1.45 0.49 9.09
N VAL A 52 -2.59 -0.14 9.39
CA VAL A 52 -3.79 0.56 9.84
C VAL A 52 -3.58 1.02 11.28
N LYS A 53 -3.92 2.28 11.55
CA LYS A 53 -3.83 2.85 12.88
C LYS A 53 -5.03 2.45 13.72
N MET A 54 -4.88 2.54 15.05
CA MET A 54 -5.92 2.09 15.99
C MET A 54 -7.20 2.91 15.93
N ASP A 55 -7.13 4.13 15.42
CA ASP A 55 -8.26 5.07 15.40
C ASP A 55 -8.83 5.32 14.00
N GLU A 56 -8.52 4.45 13.04
CA GLU A 56 -9.02 4.60 11.67
C GLU A 56 -9.57 3.28 11.15
N SER A 57 -10.52 3.37 10.20
CA SER A 57 -10.98 2.19 9.45
C SER A 57 -9.93 1.77 8.45
N CYS A 58 -10.04 0.54 7.95
CA CYS A 58 -9.13 0.06 6.90
C CYS A 58 -9.22 0.93 5.64
N GLU A 59 -10.43 1.33 5.24
CA GLU A 59 -10.61 2.21 4.08
C GLU A 59 -9.94 3.56 4.28
N ASP A 60 -10.13 4.18 5.44
CA ASP A 60 -9.49 5.47 5.73
C ASP A 60 -7.96 5.32 5.81
N GLY A 61 -7.48 4.23 6.35
CA GLY A 61 -6.05 3.92 6.38
C GLY A 61 -5.47 3.78 4.99
N ALA A 62 -6.18 3.09 4.09
CA ALA A 62 -5.78 2.94 2.70
C ALA A 62 -5.65 4.29 2.01
N ARG A 63 -6.66 5.15 2.17
CA ARG A 63 -6.65 6.49 1.57
C ARG A 63 -5.54 7.37 2.14
N ARG A 64 -5.31 7.30 3.44
CA ARG A 64 -4.26 8.06 4.10
C ARG A 64 -2.88 7.66 3.57
N GLU A 65 -2.59 6.37 3.52
CA GLU A 65 -1.30 5.87 3.01
C GLU A 65 -1.12 6.23 1.54
N LEU A 66 -2.17 6.11 0.74
CA LEU A 66 -2.12 6.47 -0.67
C LEU A 66 -1.75 7.94 -0.85
N LYS A 67 -2.37 8.83 -0.09
CA LYS A 67 -2.07 10.26 -0.13
C LYS A 67 -0.65 10.54 0.34
N GLU A 68 -0.23 9.96 1.46
CA GLU A 68 1.10 10.19 2.03
C GLU A 68 2.21 9.71 1.10
N GLU A 69 2.02 8.57 0.45
CA GLU A 69 3.07 7.95 -0.36
C GLU A 69 3.08 8.38 -1.82
N THR A 70 1.97 8.89 -2.34
CA THR A 70 1.86 9.23 -3.77
C THR A 70 1.28 10.60 -4.06
N GLY A 71 0.67 11.25 -3.07
CA GLY A 71 -0.03 12.51 -3.25
C GLY A 71 -1.42 12.40 -3.82
N LEU A 72 -1.89 11.18 -4.12
CA LEU A 72 -3.20 10.97 -4.75
C LEU A 72 -4.32 11.08 -3.71
N GLU A 73 -5.30 11.97 -3.95
CA GLU A 73 -6.37 12.25 -2.98
C GLU A 73 -7.77 11.83 -3.43
N ASP A 74 -8.04 11.79 -4.72
CA ASP A 74 -9.41 11.64 -5.25
C ASP A 74 -9.76 10.23 -5.69
N ALA A 75 -8.96 9.24 -5.35
CA ALA A 75 -9.29 7.88 -5.72
C ALA A 75 -10.43 7.34 -4.85
N VAL A 76 -11.47 6.82 -5.50
CA VAL A 76 -12.53 6.10 -4.82
C VAL A 76 -12.13 4.63 -4.78
N VAL A 77 -11.73 4.17 -3.61
CA VAL A 77 -11.19 2.82 -3.46
C VAL A 77 -12.28 1.85 -3.01
N GLU A 78 -12.23 0.63 -3.54
CA GLU A 78 -13.12 -0.47 -3.17
C GLU A 78 -12.30 -1.67 -2.75
N GLN A 79 -12.71 -2.32 -1.67
CA GLN A 79 -12.07 -3.56 -1.23
C GLN A 79 -12.38 -4.67 -2.22
N PHE A 80 -11.36 -5.46 -2.59
CA PHE A 80 -11.57 -6.60 -3.48
C PHE A 80 -11.05 -7.92 -2.92
N HIS A 81 -10.13 -7.91 -1.97
CA HIS A 81 -9.58 -9.13 -1.43
C HIS A 81 -8.92 -8.92 -0.07
N THR A 82 -8.81 -10.01 0.69
CA THR A 82 -8.07 -10.06 1.95
C THR A 82 -7.01 -11.15 1.83
N PHE A 83 -5.75 -10.78 1.98
CA PHE A 83 -4.62 -11.71 1.94
C PHE A 83 -4.26 -12.08 3.37
N SER A 84 -4.47 -13.34 3.73
CA SER A 84 -4.34 -13.78 5.12
C SER A 84 -3.44 -15.00 5.31
N ASP A 85 -2.63 -15.38 4.32
CA ASP A 85 -1.69 -16.47 4.47
C ASP A 85 -0.72 -16.15 5.60
N PRO A 86 -0.52 -17.06 6.58
CA PRO A 86 0.33 -16.78 7.74
C PRO A 86 1.78 -16.49 7.41
N LYS A 87 2.27 -16.94 6.25
CA LYS A 87 3.69 -16.83 5.88
C LYS A 87 3.98 -15.81 4.79
N ARG A 88 2.97 -15.00 4.39
CA ARG A 88 3.16 -14.07 3.26
C ARG A 88 4.09 -12.90 3.58
N ASP A 89 4.15 -12.46 4.83
CA ASP A 89 5.01 -11.35 5.25
C ASP A 89 6.12 -11.88 6.16
N PRO A 90 7.40 -11.62 5.86
CA PRO A 90 8.50 -12.14 6.65
C PRO A 90 8.66 -11.52 8.03
N ARG A 91 8.04 -10.36 8.28
CA ARG A 91 8.21 -9.62 9.55
C ARG A 91 7.42 -10.25 10.68
N GLU A 92 6.14 -10.57 10.42
CA GLU A 92 5.23 -11.09 11.43
C GLU A 92 3.93 -11.56 10.78
N ARG A 93 2.97 -11.93 11.60
CA ARG A 93 1.64 -12.27 11.13
C ARG A 93 0.90 -11.01 10.70
N VAL A 94 0.73 -10.82 9.41
CA VAL A 94 0.08 -9.63 8.83
C VAL A 94 -1.07 -10.05 7.93
N ILE A 95 -2.23 -9.47 8.16
CA ILE A 95 -3.39 -9.60 7.27
C ILE A 95 -3.50 -8.32 6.46
N THR A 96 -3.52 -8.44 5.14
CA THR A 96 -3.59 -7.29 4.23
C THR A 96 -4.97 -7.22 3.58
N ILE A 97 -5.60 -6.06 3.70
CA ILE A 97 -6.86 -5.75 3.02
C ILE A 97 -6.49 -4.97 1.76
N ALA A 98 -6.85 -5.52 0.60
CA ALA A 98 -6.51 -4.92 -0.69
C ALA A 98 -7.68 -4.14 -1.28
N TYR A 99 -7.38 -2.95 -1.77
CA TYR A 99 -8.33 -2.04 -2.40
C TYR A 99 -7.89 -1.76 -3.83
N TYR A 100 -8.85 -1.41 -4.70
CA TYR A 100 -8.53 -0.99 -6.05
C TYR A 100 -9.29 0.27 -6.42
N ALA A 101 -8.78 0.99 -7.41
CA ALA A 101 -9.46 2.12 -8.02
C ALA A 101 -8.95 2.30 -9.45
N LEU A 102 -9.80 2.90 -10.28
CA LEU A 102 -9.42 3.32 -11.63
C LEU A 102 -9.49 4.84 -11.68
N VAL A 103 -8.40 5.49 -12.06
CA VAL A 103 -8.30 6.94 -12.16
C VAL A 103 -7.70 7.34 -13.50
N ARG A 104 -7.78 8.63 -13.82
CA ARG A 104 -6.99 9.16 -14.93
C ARG A 104 -5.53 9.22 -14.51
N LEU A 105 -4.64 8.97 -15.46
CA LEU A 105 -3.21 9.12 -15.19
C LEU A 105 -2.93 10.57 -14.79
N GLN A 106 -2.25 10.75 -13.68
CA GLN A 106 -1.98 12.07 -13.12
C GLN A 106 -0.65 12.06 -12.39
N TYR A 107 -0.16 13.25 -12.06
CA TYR A 107 1.12 13.40 -11.37
C TYR A 107 1.07 12.75 -9.98
N VAL A 108 2.13 12.01 -9.68
CA VAL A 108 2.34 11.39 -8.37
C VAL A 108 3.80 11.66 -7.94
N CYS A 109 4.03 11.63 -6.64
CA CYS A 109 5.39 11.80 -6.10
C CYS A 109 5.52 10.99 -4.81
N GLY A 110 6.74 10.55 -4.51
CA GLY A 110 7.01 9.83 -3.27
C GLY A 110 6.82 10.70 -2.04
N GLY A 111 6.64 10.08 -0.90
CA GLY A 111 6.50 10.72 0.40
C GLY A 111 6.44 9.68 1.49
N ASP A 112 6.61 10.11 2.74
CA ASP A 112 6.67 9.23 3.90
C ASP A 112 7.74 8.14 3.70
N ASP A 113 7.41 6.86 3.80
CA ASP A 113 8.36 5.75 3.62
C ASP A 113 8.63 5.39 2.16
N ALA A 114 8.05 6.12 1.22
CA ALA A 114 8.24 5.90 -0.21
C ALA A 114 9.28 6.88 -0.77
N VAL A 115 10.37 6.35 -1.33
CA VAL A 115 11.40 7.16 -1.98
C VAL A 115 10.86 7.82 -3.23
N SER A 116 10.05 7.08 -4.00
CA SER A 116 9.42 7.59 -5.21
C SER A 116 8.10 6.86 -5.48
N ALA A 117 7.26 7.46 -6.32
CA ALA A 117 6.04 6.87 -6.82
C ALA A 117 6.03 6.99 -8.33
N GLN A 118 5.63 5.92 -9.03
CA GLN A 118 5.62 5.88 -10.49
C GLN A 118 4.46 5.06 -11.03
N TRP A 119 4.01 5.45 -12.21
CA TRP A 119 3.10 4.65 -13.02
C TRP A 119 3.90 3.69 -13.90
N PHE A 120 3.52 2.42 -13.86
CA PHE A 120 4.11 1.39 -14.72
C PHE A 120 3.04 0.85 -15.67
N PRO A 121 3.34 0.73 -16.97
CA PRO A 121 2.44 -0.01 -17.86
C PRO A 121 2.17 -1.39 -17.27
N ILE A 122 0.93 -1.87 -17.36
CA ILE A 122 0.51 -3.08 -16.67
C ILE A 122 1.30 -4.33 -17.13
N ASP A 123 1.84 -4.30 -18.34
CA ASP A 123 2.65 -5.38 -18.89
C ASP A 123 4.16 -5.21 -18.63
N GLU A 124 4.56 -4.18 -17.89
CA GLU A 124 5.96 -3.87 -17.58
C GLU A 124 6.20 -3.71 -16.08
N VAL A 125 5.37 -4.35 -15.26
CA VAL A 125 5.46 -4.24 -13.79
C VAL A 125 6.71 -4.99 -13.29
N PRO A 126 7.53 -4.34 -12.45
CA PRO A 126 8.69 -5.02 -11.86
C PRO A 126 8.28 -6.05 -10.82
N GLN A 127 9.24 -6.84 -10.35
CA GLN A 127 8.98 -7.77 -9.26
C GLN A 127 8.64 -6.99 -8.00
N LEU A 128 7.54 -7.36 -7.34
CA LEU A 128 7.05 -6.66 -6.16
C LEU A 128 7.65 -7.21 -4.88
N ALA A 129 7.69 -6.36 -3.83
CA ALA A 129 8.28 -6.71 -2.54
C ALA A 129 7.47 -7.77 -1.78
N PHE A 130 6.16 -7.72 -1.85
CA PHE A 130 5.30 -8.63 -1.06
C PHE A 130 4.29 -9.37 -1.93
#